data_9d58dfdf320a97d01f686679183a151b
#
_entry.id   9d58dfdf320a97d01f686679183a151b
#
_cell.length_a   1.000
_cell.length_b   1.000
_cell.length_c   1.000
_cell.angle_alpha   90.00
_cell.angle_beta   90.00
_cell.angle_gamma   90.00
#
_symmetry.space_group_name_H-M   'P 1'
#
loop_
_entity.id
_entity.type
_entity.pdbx_description
1 polymer ?
#
loop_
_entity_poly.entity_id
_entity_poly.type
_entity_poly.pdbx_seq_one_letter_code
_entity_poly.pdbx_strand_id
1 'polypeptide(L)'
;MIKLHSNDNMAEAFMNAFWTPDSQALAPYLAAWQQAHKGLQIIAGSLQPGMTEQDCELLIRDWLRAHQLFDPARPPKVRFTAQPTRRRFGLNRPGKRRYRIGMGYILRCDAVQNGYAAKACLSGPGVVQLAALHRRLRDYHDQLPHALVRGETPQQLADRFPGLRQHYRLAPLTGTLPEGNRIGEGPLIPGLWQWQLTLSDGTHSAGSSEFLLMDDQGPRWLTDTPAHLLDTNNNGNNRKQEEAA
;
A
#
# COMPACT_ATOMS: atom_id res chain seq x y z
N MET A 1 13.29 -8.34 47.82
CA MET A 1 13.83 -7.32 46.88
C MET A 1 14.28 -8.05 45.63
N ILE A 2 13.35 -8.29 44.70
CA ILE A 2 13.60 -9.03 43.42
C ILE A 2 13.91 -7.99 42.40
N LYS A 3 15.16 -7.98 41.87
CA LYS A 3 15.60 -7.08 40.80
C LYS A 3 14.95 -7.50 39.51
N LEU A 4 14.10 -6.63 38.97
CA LEU A 4 13.59 -6.64 37.60
C LEU A 4 14.72 -6.20 36.64
N HIS A 5 15.55 -7.14 36.21
CA HIS A 5 16.61 -6.90 35.21
C HIS A 5 16.45 -7.74 33.95
N SER A 6 15.24 -8.25 33.66
CA SER A 6 15.06 -9.19 32.54
C SER A 6 14.33 -8.62 31.31
N ASN A 7 13.74 -7.42 31.38
CA ASN A 7 12.97 -6.91 30.24
C ASN A 7 13.83 -6.22 29.17
N ASP A 8 14.94 -5.56 29.56
CA ASP A 8 15.78 -4.85 28.61
C ASP A 8 16.56 -5.80 27.69
N ASN A 9 17.04 -6.94 28.25
CA ASN A 9 17.75 -7.95 27.44
C ASN A 9 16.84 -8.70 26.47
N MET A 10 15.55 -8.85 26.77
CA MET A 10 14.60 -9.46 25.81
C MET A 10 14.23 -8.49 24.70
N ALA A 11 14.06 -7.21 24.99
CA ALA A 11 13.82 -6.19 24.00
C ALA A 11 15.04 -6.03 23.06
N GLU A 12 16.25 -6.05 23.60
CA GLU A 12 17.50 -5.94 22.85
C GLU A 12 17.80 -7.22 22.03
N ALA A 13 17.53 -8.41 22.59
CA ALA A 13 17.60 -9.68 21.84
C ALA A 13 16.51 -9.77 20.75
N PHE A 14 15.33 -9.23 21.02
CA PHE A 14 14.24 -9.09 20.04
C PHE A 14 14.62 -8.11 18.94
N MET A 15 15.23 -6.97 19.27
CA MET A 15 15.72 -5.97 18.34
C MET A 15 16.86 -6.52 17.46
N ASN A 16 17.81 -7.25 18.03
CA ASN A 16 18.91 -7.88 17.29
C ASN A 16 18.48 -9.08 16.46
N ALA A 17 17.36 -9.75 16.80
CA ALA A 17 16.80 -10.85 15.99
C ALA A 17 15.97 -10.33 14.80
N PHE A 18 15.52 -9.07 14.85
CA PHE A 18 14.54 -8.58 13.90
C PHE A 18 15.10 -7.76 12.76
N TRP A 19 16.30 -7.15 12.83
CA TRP A 19 16.86 -6.58 11.62
C TRP A 19 18.18 -5.79 11.74
N THR A 20 19.18 -6.22 10.96
CA THR A 20 20.17 -5.33 10.34
C THR A 20 19.75 -5.15 8.89
N PRO A 21 19.50 -3.92 8.41
CA PRO A 21 19.11 -3.68 7.02
C PRO A 21 20.30 -3.96 6.09
N ASP A 22 20.46 -5.23 5.71
CA ASP A 22 21.27 -5.56 4.56
C ASP A 22 20.45 -5.24 3.30
N SER A 23 21.02 -4.47 2.38
CA SER A 23 20.40 -4.16 1.09
C SER A 23 20.00 -5.43 0.34
N GLN A 24 20.69 -6.55 0.56
CA GLN A 24 20.35 -7.85 -0.01
C GLN A 24 19.03 -8.41 0.55
N ALA A 25 18.73 -8.17 1.82
CA ALA A 25 17.48 -8.62 2.44
C ALA A 25 16.25 -7.81 1.95
N LEU A 26 16.45 -6.56 1.51
CA LEU A 26 15.40 -5.69 0.98
C LEU A 26 15.04 -6.01 -0.47
N ALA A 27 16.03 -6.41 -1.26
CA ALA A 27 15.89 -6.58 -2.70
C ALA A 27 14.71 -7.50 -3.10
N PRO A 28 14.45 -8.66 -2.45
CA PRO A 28 13.31 -9.51 -2.79
C PRO A 28 11.95 -8.85 -2.56
N TYR A 29 11.81 -8.07 -1.48
CA TYR A 29 10.56 -7.35 -1.20
C TYR A 29 10.29 -6.26 -2.24
N LEU A 30 11.34 -5.48 -2.57
CA LEU A 30 11.24 -4.44 -3.57
C LEU A 30 10.96 -5.00 -4.95
N ALA A 31 11.60 -6.10 -5.34
CA ALA A 31 11.37 -6.78 -6.61
C ALA A 31 9.91 -7.27 -6.72
N ALA A 32 9.39 -7.94 -5.69
CA ALA A 32 8.00 -8.39 -5.66
C ALA A 32 7.02 -7.22 -5.72
N TRP A 33 7.31 -6.13 -4.99
CA TRP A 33 6.49 -4.92 -4.99
C TRP A 33 6.48 -4.24 -6.36
N GLN A 34 7.64 -4.04 -6.98
CA GLN A 34 7.78 -3.40 -8.30
C GLN A 34 7.05 -4.20 -9.39
N GLN A 35 7.21 -5.52 -9.39
CA GLN A 35 6.50 -6.39 -10.32
C GLN A 35 4.99 -6.30 -10.12
N ALA A 36 4.51 -6.36 -8.88
CA ALA A 36 3.10 -6.23 -8.58
C ALA A 36 2.52 -4.88 -9.06
N HIS A 37 3.21 -3.77 -8.76
CA HIS A 37 2.81 -2.44 -9.23
C HIS A 37 2.79 -2.33 -10.74
N LYS A 38 3.80 -2.86 -11.44
CA LYS A 38 3.82 -2.92 -12.91
C LYS A 38 2.61 -3.66 -13.46
N GLY A 39 2.26 -4.80 -12.85
CA GLY A 39 1.06 -5.55 -13.24
C GLY A 39 -0.22 -4.75 -13.05
N LEU A 40 -0.38 -4.10 -11.90
CA LEU A 40 -1.54 -3.25 -11.63
C LEU A 40 -1.63 -2.07 -12.60
N GLN A 41 -0.51 -1.44 -12.99
CA GLN A 41 -0.48 -0.36 -13.97
C GLN A 41 -0.91 -0.83 -15.37
N ILE A 42 -0.42 -1.98 -15.82
CA ILE A 42 -0.82 -2.57 -17.11
C ILE A 42 -2.31 -2.87 -17.13
N ILE A 43 -2.82 -3.49 -16.06
CA ILE A 43 -4.24 -3.84 -15.95
C ILE A 43 -5.11 -2.59 -15.85
N ALA A 44 -4.67 -1.57 -15.10
CA ALA A 44 -5.36 -0.29 -15.05
C ALA A 44 -5.48 0.37 -16.43
N GLY A 45 -4.42 0.30 -17.25
CA GLY A 45 -4.42 0.80 -18.62
C GLY A 45 -5.32 0.00 -19.58
N SER A 46 -5.65 -1.25 -19.23
CA SER A 46 -6.50 -2.14 -20.02
C SER A 46 -7.98 -2.12 -19.60
N LEU A 47 -8.36 -1.32 -18.61
CA LEU A 47 -9.76 -1.25 -18.14
C LEU A 47 -10.69 -0.72 -19.24
N GLN A 48 -11.72 -1.49 -19.55
CA GLN A 48 -12.73 -1.15 -20.57
C GLN A 48 -14.11 -0.99 -19.97
N PRO A 49 -14.97 -0.10 -20.51
CA PRO A 49 -16.36 -0.01 -20.08
C PRO A 49 -17.08 -1.36 -20.17
N GLY A 50 -17.83 -1.69 -19.13
CA GLY A 50 -18.54 -2.96 -19.03
C GLY A 50 -17.79 -4.08 -18.32
N MET A 51 -16.46 -3.99 -18.17
CA MET A 51 -15.64 -4.94 -17.40
C MET A 51 -16.10 -4.95 -15.94
N THR A 52 -16.29 -6.12 -15.36
CA THR A 52 -16.69 -6.25 -13.95
C THR A 52 -15.47 -6.22 -13.02
N GLU A 53 -15.69 -5.94 -11.72
CA GLU A 53 -14.65 -6.10 -10.69
C GLU A 53 -14.06 -7.52 -10.72
N GLN A 54 -14.90 -8.52 -10.97
CA GLN A 54 -14.48 -9.92 -11.06
C GLN A 54 -13.58 -10.17 -12.28
N ASP A 55 -13.91 -9.62 -13.45
CA ASP A 55 -13.07 -9.75 -14.65
C ASP A 55 -11.70 -9.15 -14.40
N CYS A 56 -11.66 -7.99 -13.76
CA CYS A 56 -10.42 -7.31 -13.40
C CYS A 56 -9.60 -8.11 -12.36
N GLU A 57 -10.24 -8.71 -11.36
CA GLU A 57 -9.55 -9.61 -10.41
C GLU A 57 -8.96 -10.85 -11.11
N LEU A 58 -9.65 -11.39 -12.12
CA LEU A 58 -9.11 -12.48 -12.94
C LEU A 58 -7.87 -12.05 -13.70
N LEU A 59 -7.86 -10.88 -14.33
CA LEU A 59 -6.68 -10.35 -15.03
C LEU A 59 -5.48 -10.17 -14.09
N ILE A 60 -5.70 -9.61 -12.88
CA ILE A 60 -4.63 -9.47 -11.89
C ILE A 60 -4.09 -10.84 -11.48
N ARG A 61 -4.97 -11.80 -11.23
CA ARG A 61 -4.58 -13.16 -10.85
C ARG A 61 -3.77 -13.83 -11.96
N ASP A 62 -4.18 -13.70 -13.20
CA ASP A 62 -3.49 -14.32 -14.34
C ASP A 62 -2.14 -13.65 -14.59
N TRP A 63 -2.02 -12.31 -14.41
CA TRP A 63 -0.75 -11.62 -14.38
C TRP A 63 0.18 -12.17 -13.30
N LEU A 64 -0.30 -12.28 -12.05
CA LEU A 64 0.49 -12.78 -10.93
C LEU A 64 0.95 -14.22 -11.17
N ARG A 65 0.10 -15.07 -11.75
CA ARG A 65 0.47 -16.47 -12.11
C ARG A 65 1.54 -16.51 -13.18
N ALA A 66 1.40 -15.73 -14.24
CA ALA A 66 2.37 -15.66 -15.33
C ALA A 66 3.76 -15.24 -14.87
N HIS A 67 3.83 -14.46 -13.77
CA HIS A 67 5.08 -13.97 -13.18
C HIS A 67 5.51 -14.72 -11.92
N GLN A 68 4.86 -15.86 -11.60
CA GLN A 68 5.16 -16.69 -10.41
C GLN A 68 5.04 -15.93 -9.08
N LEU A 69 4.10 -15.00 -9.00
CA LEU A 69 3.84 -14.14 -7.84
C LEU A 69 2.52 -14.46 -7.13
N PHE A 70 1.75 -15.44 -7.63
CA PHE A 70 0.40 -15.71 -7.16
C PHE A 70 0.37 -16.63 -5.94
N ASP A 71 -0.26 -16.15 -4.87
CA ASP A 71 -0.61 -16.95 -3.70
C ASP A 71 -2.14 -17.13 -3.64
N PRO A 72 -2.69 -18.37 -3.74
CA PRO A 72 -4.11 -18.64 -3.65
C PRO A 72 -4.76 -18.19 -2.34
N ALA A 73 -4.00 -18.17 -1.24
CA ALA A 73 -4.48 -17.70 0.05
C ALA A 73 -4.71 -16.18 0.10
N ARG A 74 -4.19 -15.44 -0.90
CA ARG A 74 -4.20 -13.97 -0.98
C ARG A 74 -4.74 -13.48 -2.31
N PRO A 75 -6.03 -13.71 -2.61
CA PRO A 75 -6.60 -13.29 -3.88
C PRO A 75 -6.55 -11.77 -4.05
N PRO A 76 -6.36 -11.29 -5.28
CA PRO A 76 -6.43 -9.86 -5.58
C PRO A 76 -7.80 -9.30 -5.23
N LYS A 77 -7.88 -7.99 -5.05
CA LYS A 77 -9.12 -7.28 -4.72
C LYS A 77 -9.27 -6.05 -5.59
N VAL A 78 -10.41 -5.95 -6.24
CA VAL A 78 -10.78 -4.82 -7.09
C VAL A 78 -12.00 -4.12 -6.53
N ARG A 79 -12.01 -2.79 -6.60
CA ARG A 79 -13.17 -1.96 -6.31
C ARG A 79 -13.27 -0.83 -7.33
N PHE A 80 -14.41 -0.72 -7.97
CA PHE A 80 -14.78 0.42 -8.76
C PHE A 80 -15.55 1.41 -7.89
N THR A 81 -14.98 2.61 -7.70
CA THR A 81 -15.46 3.58 -6.71
C THR A 81 -16.35 4.62 -7.36
N ALA A 82 -17.64 4.43 -7.27
CA ALA A 82 -18.62 5.44 -7.66
C ALA A 82 -19.67 5.69 -6.57
N GLN A 83 -19.65 4.94 -5.47
CA GLN A 83 -20.53 5.12 -4.31
C GLN A 83 -19.95 4.44 -3.08
N PRO A 84 -20.21 4.96 -1.87
CA PRO A 84 -19.83 4.29 -0.64
C PRO A 84 -20.46 2.90 -0.65
N THR A 85 -19.63 1.88 -0.58
CA THR A 85 -20.12 0.55 -0.31
C THR A 85 -20.65 0.57 1.13
N ARG A 86 -21.97 0.69 1.30
CA ARG A 86 -22.61 0.25 2.54
C ARG A 86 -22.09 -1.16 2.78
N ARG A 87 -21.35 -1.35 3.86
CA ARG A 87 -20.89 -2.66 4.30
C ARG A 87 -22.10 -3.56 4.44
N ARG A 88 -22.46 -4.30 3.40
CA ARG A 88 -23.28 -5.48 3.56
C ARG A 88 -22.37 -6.54 4.15
N PHE A 89 -22.63 -6.84 5.42
CA PHE A 89 -22.11 -7.93 6.21
C PHE A 89 -21.15 -8.89 5.48
N GLY A 90 -19.83 -8.79 5.80
CA GLY A 90 -18.92 -9.93 5.85
C GLY A 90 -18.47 -10.61 4.56
N LEU A 91 -19.10 -10.43 3.44
CA LEU A 91 -18.74 -11.12 2.21
C LEU A 91 -17.91 -10.21 1.30
N ASN A 92 -16.59 -10.32 1.41
CA ASN A 92 -15.61 -9.73 0.48
C ASN A 92 -15.66 -10.42 -0.92
N ARG A 93 -16.85 -10.63 -1.48
CA ARG A 93 -16.95 -11.16 -2.83
C ARG A 93 -16.75 -10.03 -3.84
N PRO A 94 -16.04 -10.31 -4.96
CA PRO A 94 -15.92 -9.35 -6.06
C PRO A 94 -17.30 -8.93 -6.50
N GLY A 95 -17.47 -7.62 -6.65
CA GLY A 95 -18.75 -7.05 -7.05
C GLY A 95 -19.04 -7.33 -8.53
N LYS A 96 -20.31 -7.45 -8.89
CA LYS A 96 -20.77 -7.44 -10.27
C LYS A 96 -20.80 -6.02 -10.87
N ARG A 97 -20.17 -5.06 -10.17
CA ARG A 97 -20.13 -3.66 -10.63
C ARG A 97 -19.30 -3.58 -11.89
N ARG A 98 -19.82 -2.87 -12.89
CA ARG A 98 -19.18 -2.67 -14.18
C ARG A 98 -18.43 -1.35 -14.21
N TYR A 99 -17.23 -1.38 -14.74
CA TYR A 99 -16.44 -0.18 -14.97
C TYR A 99 -17.14 0.74 -15.99
N ARG A 100 -17.06 2.04 -15.76
CA ARG A 100 -17.53 3.09 -16.68
C ARG A 100 -16.42 4.14 -16.80
N ILE A 101 -16.30 4.77 -17.96
CA ILE A 101 -15.36 5.86 -18.20
C ILE A 101 -15.56 6.95 -17.12
N GLY A 102 -14.47 7.43 -16.55
CA GLY A 102 -14.49 8.42 -15.48
C GLY A 102 -14.76 7.85 -14.06
N MET A 103 -14.99 6.54 -13.93
CA MET A 103 -15.14 5.92 -12.64
C MET A 103 -13.77 5.68 -12.01
N GLY A 104 -13.61 6.04 -10.73
CA GLY A 104 -12.42 5.69 -9.98
C GLY A 104 -12.32 4.19 -9.70
N TYR A 105 -11.11 3.71 -9.46
CA TYR A 105 -10.86 2.31 -9.08
C TYR A 105 -9.77 2.18 -8.01
N ILE A 106 -9.82 1.10 -7.27
CA ILE A 106 -8.74 0.62 -6.41
C ILE A 106 -8.44 -0.82 -6.79
N LEU A 107 -7.22 -1.07 -7.25
CA LEU A 107 -6.68 -2.40 -7.55
C LEU A 107 -5.68 -2.77 -6.46
N ARG A 108 -5.77 -3.99 -5.92
CA ARG A 108 -4.89 -4.50 -4.87
C ARG A 108 -4.49 -5.92 -5.15
N CYS A 109 -3.23 -6.24 -4.88
CA CYS A 109 -2.76 -7.61 -4.86
C CYS A 109 -1.67 -7.78 -3.80
N ASP A 110 -1.50 -9.01 -3.37
CA ASP A 110 -0.34 -9.48 -2.64
C ASP A 110 0.49 -10.30 -3.63
N ALA A 111 1.72 -9.87 -3.90
CA ALA A 111 2.69 -10.63 -4.69
C ALA A 111 3.58 -11.43 -3.73
N VAL A 112 3.75 -12.71 -3.99
CA VAL A 112 4.62 -13.59 -3.19
C VAL A 112 5.66 -14.20 -4.11
N GLN A 113 6.94 -13.93 -3.82
CA GLN A 113 8.06 -14.47 -4.56
C GLN A 113 9.07 -15.07 -3.59
N ASN A 114 9.38 -16.36 -3.73
CA ASN A 114 10.34 -17.07 -2.86
C ASN A 114 10.06 -16.89 -1.36
N GLY A 115 8.77 -16.83 -0.97
CA GLY A 115 8.36 -16.60 0.41
C GLY A 115 8.26 -15.12 0.83
N TYR A 116 8.78 -14.20 0.04
CA TYR A 116 8.68 -12.76 0.30
C TYR A 116 7.36 -12.21 -0.23
N ALA A 117 6.58 -11.60 0.65
CA ALA A 117 5.29 -11.06 0.28
C ALA A 117 5.29 -9.52 0.27
N ALA A 118 4.85 -8.96 -0.84
CA ALA A 118 4.68 -7.52 -1.01
C ALA A 118 3.24 -7.19 -1.39
N LYS A 119 2.64 -6.21 -0.71
CA LYS A 119 1.34 -5.68 -1.10
C LYS A 119 1.52 -4.54 -2.08
N ALA A 120 0.77 -4.57 -3.16
CA ALA A 120 0.64 -3.47 -4.09
C ALA A 120 -0.80 -2.94 -4.10
N CYS A 121 -0.92 -1.63 -4.20
CA CYS A 121 -2.20 -0.95 -4.31
C CYS A 121 -2.10 0.21 -5.28
N LEU A 122 -2.95 0.20 -6.29
CA LEU A 122 -3.07 1.27 -7.27
C LEU A 122 -4.49 1.81 -7.23
N SER A 123 -4.66 3.11 -7.09
CA SER A 123 -5.94 3.80 -7.27
C SER A 123 -5.85 4.75 -8.45
N GLY A 124 -6.85 4.67 -9.31
CA GLY A 124 -6.83 5.38 -10.58
C GLY A 124 -7.66 6.63 -10.62
N PRO A 125 -7.32 7.51 -11.58
CA PRO A 125 -8.04 8.75 -11.78
C PRO A 125 -9.47 8.46 -12.23
N GLY A 126 -10.40 9.19 -11.70
CA GLY A 126 -11.79 9.16 -12.17
C GLY A 126 -12.29 10.57 -12.30
N VAL A 127 -12.44 11.23 -11.18
CA VAL A 127 -13.06 12.54 -11.06
C VAL A 127 -12.18 13.46 -10.21
N VAL A 128 -12.46 14.76 -10.27
CA VAL A 128 -11.73 15.79 -9.48
C VAL A 128 -11.64 15.44 -7.99
N GLN A 129 -12.71 14.85 -7.44
CA GLN A 129 -12.76 14.42 -6.04
C GLN A 129 -11.71 13.37 -5.71
N LEU A 130 -11.41 12.47 -6.65
CA LEU A 130 -10.38 11.45 -6.44
C LEU A 130 -8.97 12.09 -6.43
N ALA A 131 -8.73 13.11 -7.24
CA ALA A 131 -7.48 13.87 -7.21
C ALA A 131 -7.25 14.56 -5.85
N ALA A 132 -8.32 15.05 -5.21
CA ALA A 132 -8.24 15.59 -3.86
C ALA A 132 -7.86 14.52 -2.83
N LEU A 133 -8.41 13.31 -2.95
CA LEU A 133 -8.04 12.18 -2.09
C LEU A 133 -6.60 11.73 -2.31
N HIS A 134 -6.12 11.71 -3.56
CA HIS A 134 -4.72 11.40 -3.87
C HIS A 134 -3.76 12.43 -3.25
N ARG A 135 -4.06 13.73 -3.36
CA ARG A 135 -3.25 14.77 -2.69
C ARG A 135 -3.19 14.55 -1.19
N ARG A 136 -4.33 14.30 -0.54
CA ARG A 136 -4.36 14.04 0.90
C ARG A 136 -3.62 12.76 1.30
N LEU A 137 -3.66 11.70 0.47
CA LEU A 137 -2.84 10.49 0.70
C LEU A 137 -1.35 10.81 0.58
N ARG A 138 -0.95 11.62 -0.40
CA ARG A 138 0.42 12.10 -0.54
C ARG A 138 0.84 12.92 0.66
N ASP A 139 0.01 13.87 1.09
CA ASP A 139 0.29 14.69 2.28
C ASP A 139 0.53 13.82 3.52
N TYR A 140 -0.27 12.76 3.71
CA TYR A 140 -0.04 11.80 4.78
C TYR A 140 1.27 11.03 4.58
N HIS A 141 1.54 10.54 3.38
CA HIS A 141 2.76 9.81 3.03
C HIS A 141 4.00 10.66 3.34
N ASP A 142 4.00 11.92 2.92
CA ASP A 142 5.13 12.83 3.13
C ASP A 142 5.31 13.18 4.63
N GLN A 143 4.22 13.28 5.39
CA GLN A 143 4.28 13.63 6.81
C GLN A 143 4.66 12.47 7.73
N LEU A 144 4.38 11.21 7.35
CA LEU A 144 4.56 10.07 8.25
C LEU A 144 6.00 9.89 8.76
N PRO A 145 7.05 9.90 7.92
CA PRO A 145 8.42 9.80 8.43
C PRO A 145 8.76 10.91 9.41
N HIS A 146 8.38 12.13 9.11
CA HIS A 146 8.63 13.28 9.99
C HIS A 146 7.85 13.21 11.32
N ALA A 147 6.63 12.70 11.30
CA ALA A 147 5.83 12.50 12.50
C ALA A 147 6.47 11.45 13.43
N LEU A 148 6.94 10.35 12.85
CA LEU A 148 7.63 9.29 13.58
C LEU A 148 8.94 9.77 14.22
N VAL A 149 9.73 10.61 13.53
CA VAL A 149 10.93 11.24 14.10
C VAL A 149 10.59 12.10 15.32
N ARG A 150 9.45 12.77 15.32
CA ARG A 150 8.98 13.56 16.47
C ARG A 150 8.37 12.73 17.60
N GLY A 151 8.35 11.39 17.47
CA GLY A 151 7.75 10.48 18.46
C GLY A 151 6.22 10.40 18.40
N GLU A 152 5.61 10.92 17.33
CA GLU A 152 4.16 10.75 17.11
C GLU A 152 3.86 9.32 16.68
N THR A 153 2.75 8.77 17.13
CA THR A 153 2.28 7.48 16.65
C THR A 153 1.59 7.62 15.28
N PRO A 154 1.58 6.55 14.45
CA PRO A 154 0.83 6.56 13.20
C PRO A 154 -0.65 6.92 13.38
N GLN A 155 -1.26 6.54 14.52
CA GLN A 155 -2.65 6.85 14.81
C GLN A 155 -2.85 8.35 15.06
N GLN A 156 -1.98 8.98 15.84
CA GLN A 156 -2.03 10.44 16.07
C GLN A 156 -1.93 11.24 14.77
N LEU A 157 -1.10 10.79 13.83
CA LEU A 157 -1.07 11.39 12.51
C LEU A 157 -2.35 11.11 11.73
N ALA A 158 -2.84 9.86 11.72
CA ALA A 158 -4.05 9.47 10.98
C ALA A 158 -5.30 10.24 11.42
N ASP A 159 -5.40 10.60 12.70
CA ASP A 159 -6.52 11.36 13.24
C ASP A 159 -6.67 12.77 12.62
N ARG A 160 -5.57 13.29 12.02
CA ARG A 160 -5.60 14.56 11.25
C ARG A 160 -6.14 14.40 9.83
N PHE A 161 -6.37 13.14 9.40
CA PHE A 161 -6.84 12.82 8.06
C PHE A 161 -8.20 12.11 8.11
N PRO A 162 -9.31 12.84 8.28
CA PRO A 162 -10.64 12.23 8.37
C PRO A 162 -10.92 11.29 7.20
N GLY A 163 -11.40 10.09 7.51
CA GLY A 163 -11.66 9.04 6.53
C GLY A 163 -10.45 8.18 6.15
N LEU A 164 -9.26 8.46 6.70
CA LEU A 164 -8.08 7.62 6.52
C LEU A 164 -8.22 6.32 7.33
N ARG A 165 -7.86 5.23 6.69
CA ARG A 165 -7.65 3.92 7.31
C ARG A 165 -6.27 3.44 6.94
N GLN A 166 -5.54 2.98 7.92
CA GLN A 166 -4.21 2.45 7.74
C GLN A 166 -4.12 1.03 8.31
N HIS A 167 -3.34 0.21 7.63
CA HIS A 167 -2.92 -1.10 8.09
C HIS A 167 -1.42 -1.20 7.86
N TYR A 168 -0.68 -1.53 8.88
CA TYR A 168 0.76 -1.72 8.77
C TYR A 168 1.18 -2.95 9.56
N ARG A 169 2.22 -3.58 9.09
CA ARG A 169 2.80 -4.77 9.72
C ARG A 169 4.28 -4.81 9.47
N LEU A 170 5.01 -5.39 10.41
CA LEU A 170 6.42 -5.69 10.24
C LEU A 170 6.57 -6.80 9.18
N ALA A 171 7.45 -6.61 8.19
CA ALA A 171 7.80 -7.65 7.24
C ALA A 171 8.78 -8.63 7.92
N PRO A 172 8.57 -9.95 7.80
CA PRO A 172 9.46 -10.92 8.41
C PRO A 172 10.77 -10.99 7.65
N LEU A 173 11.89 -11.14 8.37
CA LEU A 173 13.22 -11.28 7.78
C LEU A 173 13.41 -12.55 6.93
N THR A 174 12.64 -13.57 7.16
CA THR A 174 12.82 -14.93 6.63
C THR A 174 11.73 -15.36 5.65
N GLY A 175 11.10 -14.45 4.94
CA GLY A 175 10.11 -14.79 3.92
C GLY A 175 8.81 -15.46 4.39
N THR A 176 8.80 -16.07 5.56
CA THR A 176 7.60 -16.65 6.17
C THR A 176 6.88 -15.59 6.99
N LEU A 177 5.68 -15.24 6.57
CA LEU A 177 4.85 -14.30 7.31
C LEU A 177 4.33 -14.97 8.58
N PRO A 178 4.66 -14.48 9.79
CA PRO A 178 3.92 -14.88 10.96
C PRO A 178 2.47 -14.43 10.79
N GLU A 179 1.54 -15.35 10.91
CA GLU A 179 0.13 -15.02 11.00
C GLU A 179 -0.09 -14.12 12.21
N GLY A 180 -0.61 -12.92 11.99
CA GLY A 180 -1.33 -12.21 13.03
C GLY A 180 -0.65 -11.07 13.76
N ASN A 181 0.52 -10.59 13.43
CA ASN A 181 1.07 -9.41 14.10
C ASN A 181 0.42 -8.10 13.61
N ARG A 182 -0.78 -7.83 14.12
CA ARG A 182 -1.25 -6.46 14.30
C ARG A 182 -0.46 -5.89 15.48
N ILE A 183 0.61 -5.16 15.21
CA ILE A 183 1.21 -4.31 16.25
C ILE A 183 0.30 -3.09 16.31
N GLY A 184 -0.65 -3.11 17.25
CA GLY A 184 -1.53 -1.99 17.53
C GLY A 184 -0.81 -0.96 18.38
N GLU A 185 -1.12 0.30 18.15
CA GLU A 185 -1.07 1.45 19.09
C GLU A 185 0.26 1.82 19.78
N GLY A 186 1.35 1.03 19.64
CA GLY A 186 2.65 1.32 20.23
C GLY A 186 3.59 2.09 19.27
N PRO A 187 4.73 2.57 19.77
CA PRO A 187 5.79 3.10 18.93
C PRO A 187 6.30 2.00 17.98
N LEU A 188 6.62 2.39 16.75
CA LEU A 188 7.19 1.45 15.78
C LEU A 188 8.60 1.07 16.20
N ILE A 189 8.91 -0.21 16.14
CA ILE A 189 10.26 -0.74 16.35
C ILE A 189 11.06 -0.68 15.04
N PRO A 190 12.41 -0.67 15.09
CA PRO A 190 13.24 -0.81 13.91
C PRO A 190 12.86 -2.03 13.06
N GLY A 191 12.89 -1.86 11.74
CA GLY A 191 12.56 -2.93 10.80
C GLY A 191 11.90 -2.43 9.51
N LEU A 192 11.55 -3.39 8.62
CA LEU A 192 10.82 -3.12 7.40
C LEU A 192 9.31 -3.22 7.66
N TRP A 193 8.60 -2.14 7.47
CA TRP A 193 7.16 -2.06 7.66
C TRP A 193 6.44 -2.03 6.31
N GLN A 194 5.50 -2.92 6.12
CA GLN A 194 4.59 -2.87 4.99
C GLN A 194 3.37 -2.04 5.38
N TRP A 195 3.15 -0.94 4.68
CA TRP A 195 2.09 0.01 4.92
C TRP A 195 1.01 -0.07 3.86
N GLN A 196 -0.24 -0.02 4.26
CA GLN A 196 -1.38 0.05 3.36
C GLN A 196 -2.32 1.16 3.83
N LEU A 197 -2.58 2.09 2.95
CA LEU A 197 -3.43 3.24 3.18
C LEU A 197 -4.71 3.15 2.36
N THR A 198 -5.79 3.66 2.91
CA THR A 198 -7.04 3.92 2.20
C THR A 198 -7.67 5.17 2.77
N LEU A 199 -7.92 6.15 1.93
CA LEU A 199 -8.62 7.38 2.27
C LEU A 199 -9.95 7.42 1.56
N SER A 200 -11.03 7.77 2.28
CA SER A 200 -12.37 7.86 1.73
C SER A 200 -13.07 9.14 2.21
N ASP A 201 -13.78 9.78 1.30
CA ASP A 201 -14.69 10.89 1.60
C ASP A 201 -16.16 10.42 1.80
N GLY A 202 -16.39 9.11 1.85
CA GLY A 202 -17.73 8.51 1.92
C GLY A 202 -18.29 8.14 0.56
N THR A 203 -17.87 8.78 -0.52
CA THR A 203 -18.31 8.51 -1.89
C THR A 203 -17.21 7.88 -2.72
N HIS A 204 -16.01 8.43 -2.65
CA HIS A 204 -14.83 7.96 -3.36
C HIS A 204 -13.80 7.42 -2.38
N SER A 205 -12.91 6.61 -2.87
CA SER A 205 -11.78 6.09 -2.09
C SER A 205 -10.54 6.00 -2.94
N ALA A 206 -9.41 6.38 -2.36
CA ALA A 206 -8.08 6.20 -2.92
C ALA A 206 -7.25 5.31 -2.01
N GLY A 207 -6.19 4.71 -2.52
CA GLY A 207 -5.32 3.86 -1.73
C GLY A 207 -3.92 3.74 -2.29
N SER A 208 -2.97 3.43 -1.39
CA SER A 208 -1.59 3.11 -1.71
C SER A 208 -1.08 1.98 -0.82
N SER A 209 0.05 1.39 -1.19
CA SER A 209 0.73 0.40 -0.37
C SER A 209 2.23 0.44 -0.63
N GLU A 210 2.99 0.73 0.42
CA GLU A 210 4.41 1.08 0.37
C GLU A 210 5.19 0.34 1.46
N PHE A 211 6.52 0.38 1.35
CA PHE A 211 7.42 -0.06 2.40
C PHE A 211 8.08 1.13 3.10
N LEU A 212 7.96 1.15 4.43
CA LEU A 212 8.65 2.08 5.31
C LEU A 212 9.76 1.34 6.03
N LEU A 213 10.97 1.85 5.94
CA LEU A 213 12.11 1.37 6.68
C LEU A 213 12.32 2.22 7.93
N MET A 214 12.52 1.55 9.06
CA MET A 214 12.90 2.14 10.34
C MET A 214 14.28 1.57 10.73
N ASP A 215 15.30 2.37 10.71
CA ASP A 215 16.67 2.00 11.13
C ASP A 215 17.32 3.14 11.92
N ASP A 216 18.64 3.08 12.11
CA ASP A 216 19.45 4.09 12.80
C ASP A 216 19.47 5.46 12.10
N GLN A 217 19.18 5.49 10.79
CA GLN A 217 19.02 6.73 10.02
C GLN A 217 17.62 7.35 10.15
N GLY A 218 16.71 6.62 10.81
CA GLY A 218 15.33 7.01 11.03
C GLY A 218 14.35 6.45 9.99
N PRO A 219 13.06 6.82 10.13
CA PRO A 219 12.00 6.35 9.24
C PRO A 219 12.13 6.94 7.85
N ARG A 220 12.08 6.08 6.82
CA ARG A 220 12.04 6.50 5.41
C ARG A 220 11.27 5.53 4.55
N TRP A 221 10.63 6.04 3.52
CA TRP A 221 10.04 5.20 2.49
C TRP A 221 11.14 4.56 1.64
N LEU A 222 10.98 3.28 1.31
CA LEU A 222 11.91 2.57 0.41
C LEU A 222 11.53 2.72 -1.06
N THR A 223 10.33 3.18 -1.31
CA THR A 223 9.78 3.36 -2.64
C THR A 223 9.53 4.83 -2.87
N ASP A 224 9.75 5.30 -4.08
CA ASP A 224 9.36 6.66 -4.46
C ASP A 224 7.86 6.84 -4.29
N THR A 225 7.43 8.09 -4.10
CA THR A 225 6.01 8.42 -4.05
C THR A 225 5.30 7.77 -5.25
N PRO A 226 4.27 6.95 -5.01
CA PRO A 226 3.61 6.22 -6.09
C PRO A 226 3.14 7.16 -7.20
N ALA A 227 3.44 6.81 -8.44
CA ALA A 227 3.15 7.66 -9.61
C ALA A 227 1.67 8.09 -9.69
N HIS A 228 0.74 7.25 -9.18
CA HIS A 228 -0.69 7.58 -9.16
C HIS A 228 -1.06 8.62 -8.09
N LEU A 229 -0.19 8.92 -7.13
CA LEU A 229 -0.35 9.99 -6.16
C LEU A 229 0.28 11.30 -6.64
N LEU A 230 1.13 11.26 -7.69
CA LEU A 230 1.70 12.46 -8.28
C LEU A 230 0.62 13.18 -9.11
N ASP A 231 0.62 14.51 -9.04
CA ASP A 231 -0.33 15.32 -9.82
C ASP A 231 -0.11 15.11 -11.33
N THR A 232 -1.05 14.49 -12.00
CA THR A 232 -1.04 14.34 -13.47
C THR A 232 -1.29 15.65 -14.21
N ASN A 233 -1.64 16.72 -13.51
CA ASN A 233 -1.95 18.03 -14.11
C ASN A 233 -0.71 18.76 -14.66
N ASN A 234 0.51 18.39 -14.26
CA ASN A 234 1.74 19.00 -14.81
C ASN A 234 2.17 18.43 -16.17
N ASN A 235 1.70 17.24 -16.56
CA ASN A 235 2.06 16.64 -17.86
C ASN A 235 1.30 17.24 -19.05
N GLY A 236 0.21 17.98 -18.80
CA GLY A 236 -0.56 18.64 -19.86
C GLY A 236 0.12 19.91 -20.44
N ASN A 237 0.96 20.58 -19.66
CA ASN A 237 1.62 21.81 -20.11
C ASN A 237 2.92 21.56 -20.87
N ASN A 238 3.62 20.46 -20.62
CA ASN A 238 4.85 20.14 -21.35
C ASN A 238 4.57 19.63 -22.77
N ARG A 239 3.46 18.92 -23.00
CA ARG A 239 3.09 18.49 -24.37
C ARG A 239 2.72 19.64 -25.28
N LYS A 240 2.15 20.73 -24.76
CA LYS A 240 1.81 21.92 -25.57
C LYS A 240 3.04 22.78 -25.92
N GLN A 241 4.15 22.62 -25.21
CA GLN A 241 5.40 23.31 -25.51
C GLN A 241 6.27 22.54 -26.52
N GLU A 242 6.14 21.21 -26.61
CA GLU A 242 6.85 20.39 -27.61
C GLU A 242 6.16 20.39 -28.97
N GLU A 243 4.83 20.63 -29.02
CA GLU A 243 4.11 20.77 -30.32
C GLU A 243 4.17 22.21 -30.90
N ALA A 244 4.75 23.17 -30.17
CA ALA A 244 4.87 24.57 -30.60
C ALA A 244 6.32 24.99 -30.89
N ALA A 245 7.29 24.05 -30.88
CA ALA A 245 8.68 24.23 -31.24
C ALA A 245 9.04 23.42 -32.48
#